data_2972349454134512eed4314e9c17b8f7
#
_entry.id   2972349454134512eed4314e9c17b8f7
#
_cell.length_a   1.000
_cell.length_b   1.000
_cell.length_c   1.000
_cell.angle_alpha   90.00
_cell.angle_beta   90.00
_cell.angle_gamma   90.00
#
_symmetry.space_group_name_H-M   'P 1'
#
loop_
_entity.id
_entity.type
_entity.pdbx_description
1 polymer ?
#
loop_
_entity_poly.entity_id
_entity_poly.type
_entity_poly.pdbx_seq_one_letter_code
_entity_poly.pdbx_strand_id
1 'polypeptide(L)'
;MRPSSFLLTGVAKLLVGAFPRWLGCAPEPTQRIYFANHTSHIDTVAIWAALPIRLRNTTHPVAAKDYWGGGVRRYIATKMLRAVLIDRSRSDPNANPLGPLIEMLKLGESLIIFPEGTRGASAVPGQFKSGLYHLATQFPDAQLVPVYLENLHRALPKGAVLPIPMTCTVRFGAPITLAPDETKEAFLERARGEVVKLAGNVKA
;
A
#
# COMPACT_ATOMS: atom_id res chain seq x y z
N MET A 1 12.03 0.33 -18.12
CA MET A 1 12.32 0.01 -16.71
C MET A 1 13.82 0.01 -16.47
N ARG A 2 14.27 0.46 -15.30
CA ARG A 2 15.70 0.44 -14.95
C ARG A 2 16.11 -0.97 -14.50
N PRO A 3 17.32 -1.45 -14.83
CA PRO A 3 17.82 -2.76 -14.40
C PRO A 3 17.73 -2.98 -12.87
N SER A 4 17.93 -1.89 -12.10
CA SER A 4 17.80 -1.88 -10.63
C SER A 4 16.41 -2.31 -10.11
N SER A 5 15.34 -2.05 -10.87
CA SER A 5 13.98 -2.46 -10.47
C SER A 5 13.76 -3.97 -10.62
N PHE A 6 14.42 -4.61 -11.59
CA PHE A 6 14.39 -6.07 -11.73
C PHE A 6 15.14 -6.75 -10.59
N LEU A 7 16.32 -6.22 -10.24
CA LEU A 7 17.11 -6.72 -9.13
C LEU A 7 16.33 -6.62 -7.82
N LEU A 8 15.74 -5.45 -7.53
CA LEU A 8 14.91 -5.26 -6.33
C LEU A 8 13.73 -6.23 -6.27
N THR A 9 13.06 -6.43 -7.41
CA THR A 9 11.94 -7.38 -7.49
C THR A 9 12.40 -8.82 -7.25
N GLY A 10 13.51 -9.23 -7.84
CA GLY A 10 14.10 -10.55 -7.65
C GLY A 10 14.48 -10.78 -6.19
N VAL A 11 15.18 -9.81 -5.60
CA VAL A 11 15.58 -9.83 -4.19
C VAL A 11 14.34 -9.84 -3.27
N ALA A 12 13.32 -9.00 -3.51
CA ALA A 12 12.10 -8.99 -2.73
C ALA A 12 11.35 -10.33 -2.81
N LYS A 13 11.23 -10.91 -4.01
CA LYS A 13 10.59 -12.23 -4.18
C LYS A 13 11.39 -13.36 -3.52
N LEU A 14 12.71 -13.30 -3.57
CA LEU A 14 13.59 -14.32 -2.98
C LEU A 14 13.59 -14.23 -1.44
N LEU A 15 13.68 -13.01 -0.88
CA LEU A 15 13.82 -12.79 0.57
C LEU A 15 12.48 -12.83 1.30
N VAL A 16 11.40 -12.37 0.67
CA VAL A 16 10.10 -12.18 1.32
C VAL A 16 9.03 -13.11 0.75
N GLY A 17 9.31 -13.81 -0.36
CA GLY A 17 8.37 -14.73 -0.97
C GLY A 17 6.99 -14.09 -1.27
N ALA A 18 6.96 -12.82 -1.69
CA ALA A 18 5.74 -12.06 -1.91
C ALA A 18 4.94 -12.60 -3.12
N PHE A 19 4.13 -13.63 -2.88
CA PHE A 19 3.29 -14.25 -3.91
C PHE A 19 1.94 -13.54 -4.02
N PRO A 20 1.57 -13.01 -5.21
CA PRO A 20 0.27 -12.41 -5.41
C PRO A 20 -0.84 -13.47 -5.45
N ARG A 21 -1.94 -13.20 -4.76
CA ARG A 21 -3.21 -13.92 -4.89
C ARG A 21 -4.31 -12.92 -5.24
N TRP A 22 -4.83 -13.02 -6.46
CA TRP A 22 -5.93 -12.21 -6.96
C TRP A 22 -7.24 -12.95 -6.66
N LEU A 23 -7.94 -12.54 -5.58
CA LEU A 23 -9.11 -13.25 -5.07
C LEU A 23 -10.43 -12.65 -5.51
N GLY A 24 -10.45 -11.38 -5.90
CA GLY A 24 -11.68 -10.69 -6.29
C GLY A 24 -11.50 -9.70 -7.44
N CYS A 25 -10.30 -9.61 -8.01
CA CYS A 25 -10.03 -8.79 -9.20
C CYS A 25 -8.93 -9.40 -10.05
N ALA A 26 -8.86 -9.04 -11.33
CA ALA A 26 -7.74 -9.35 -12.20
C ALA A 26 -6.70 -8.22 -12.21
N PRO A 27 -5.41 -8.49 -12.53
CA PRO A 27 -4.37 -7.46 -12.65
C PRO A 27 -4.51 -6.68 -13.97
N GLU A 28 -5.53 -5.87 -14.09
CA GLU A 28 -5.87 -5.06 -15.27
C GLU A 28 -5.24 -3.66 -15.19
N PRO A 29 -4.96 -2.99 -16.33
CA PRO A 29 -4.36 -1.67 -16.38
C PRO A 29 -5.39 -0.54 -16.16
N THR A 30 -6.20 -0.68 -15.11
CA THR A 30 -7.14 0.35 -14.66
C THR A 30 -6.51 1.15 -13.52
N GLN A 31 -6.93 2.42 -13.39
CA GLN A 31 -6.47 3.24 -12.27
C GLN A 31 -6.97 2.68 -10.94
N ARG A 32 -6.06 2.49 -9.99
CA ARG A 32 -6.36 1.85 -8.70
C ARG A 32 -5.71 2.56 -7.53
N ILE A 33 -6.41 2.53 -6.42
CA ILE A 33 -5.86 2.82 -5.10
C ILE A 33 -5.83 1.50 -4.33
N TYR A 34 -4.65 0.90 -4.23
CA TYR A 34 -4.43 -0.30 -3.40
C TYR A 34 -4.28 0.14 -1.96
N PHE A 35 -5.14 -0.32 -1.07
CA PHE A 35 -5.07 0.02 0.36
C PHE A 35 -4.90 -1.24 1.20
N ALA A 36 -3.92 -1.22 2.12
CA ALA A 36 -3.45 -2.42 2.81
C ALA A 36 -3.26 -2.22 4.31
N ASN A 37 -3.22 -3.35 5.06
CA ASN A 37 -2.68 -3.38 6.42
C ASN A 37 -1.19 -3.06 6.42
N HIS A 38 -0.68 -2.46 7.50
CA HIS A 38 0.72 -2.05 7.62
C HIS A 38 1.36 -2.58 8.89
N THR A 39 2.29 -3.51 8.75
CA THR A 39 2.95 -4.19 9.88
C THR A 39 4.48 -4.20 9.78
N SER A 40 5.03 -4.02 8.58
CA SER A 40 6.46 -4.14 8.32
C SER A 40 7.00 -3.04 7.40
N HIS A 41 8.28 -2.75 7.49
CA HIS A 41 8.97 -1.85 6.57
C HIS A 41 9.00 -2.34 5.12
N ILE A 42 8.87 -3.65 4.91
CA ILE A 42 8.91 -4.27 3.59
C ILE A 42 7.53 -4.38 2.92
N ASP A 43 6.45 -4.00 3.61
CA ASP A 43 5.07 -4.08 3.09
C ASP A 43 4.93 -3.37 1.74
N THR A 44 5.46 -2.17 1.64
CA THR A 44 5.47 -1.38 0.40
C THR A 44 6.14 -2.12 -0.75
N VAL A 45 7.32 -2.70 -0.47
CA VAL A 45 8.10 -3.44 -1.48
C VAL A 45 7.38 -4.73 -1.87
N ALA A 46 6.75 -5.41 -0.90
CA ALA A 46 6.04 -6.66 -1.12
C ALA A 46 4.83 -6.45 -2.05
N ILE A 47 3.98 -5.46 -1.81
CA ILE A 47 2.85 -5.15 -2.69
C ILE A 47 3.37 -4.78 -4.09
N TRP A 48 4.33 -3.85 -4.15
CA TRP A 48 4.88 -3.39 -5.43
C TRP A 48 5.53 -4.55 -6.23
N ALA A 49 6.26 -5.46 -5.57
CA ALA A 49 6.87 -6.62 -6.21
C ALA A 49 5.84 -7.68 -6.64
N ALA A 50 4.70 -7.78 -5.95
CA ALA A 50 3.60 -8.67 -6.28
C ALA A 50 2.83 -8.22 -7.53
N LEU A 51 2.84 -6.92 -7.86
CA LEU A 51 2.19 -6.42 -9.08
C LEU A 51 2.92 -6.91 -10.33
N PRO A 52 2.20 -7.22 -11.44
CA PRO A 52 2.79 -7.42 -12.76
C PRO A 52 3.58 -6.18 -13.21
N ILE A 53 4.61 -6.40 -14.01
CA ILE A 53 5.54 -5.34 -14.45
C ILE A 53 4.82 -4.14 -15.11
N ARG A 54 3.78 -4.41 -15.89
CA ARG A 54 2.98 -3.39 -16.56
C ARG A 54 2.29 -2.45 -15.56
N LEU A 55 1.80 -2.99 -14.44
CA LEU A 55 1.12 -2.20 -13.39
C LEU A 55 2.12 -1.45 -12.51
N ARG A 56 3.32 -2.00 -12.28
CA ARG A 56 4.36 -1.32 -11.49
C ARG A 56 4.81 0.00 -12.09
N ASN A 57 4.74 0.12 -13.41
CA ASN A 57 5.18 1.34 -14.11
C ASN A 57 4.25 2.53 -13.84
N THR A 58 2.99 2.26 -13.54
CA THR A 58 1.93 3.25 -13.30
C THR A 58 1.41 3.23 -11.86
N THR A 59 2.08 2.51 -10.96
CA THR A 59 1.68 2.41 -9.55
C THR A 59 2.76 2.97 -8.63
N HIS A 60 2.39 3.93 -7.81
CA HIS A 60 3.27 4.66 -6.91
C HIS A 60 2.95 4.34 -5.44
N PRO A 61 3.87 3.73 -4.70
CA PRO A 61 3.74 3.61 -3.26
C PRO A 61 3.77 4.98 -2.60
N VAL A 62 2.93 5.16 -1.57
CA VAL A 62 2.97 6.35 -0.72
C VAL A 62 3.90 6.10 0.46
N ALA A 63 4.85 6.98 0.67
CA ALA A 63 5.87 6.84 1.70
C ALA A 63 6.02 8.13 2.51
N ALA A 64 6.27 7.99 3.79
CA ALA A 64 6.48 9.12 4.67
C ALA A 64 7.88 9.71 4.52
N LYS A 65 7.97 11.02 4.32
CA LYS A 65 9.21 11.77 4.10
C LYS A 65 10.18 11.67 5.28
N ASP A 66 9.65 11.67 6.51
CA ASP A 66 10.42 11.53 7.75
C ASP A 66 11.25 10.23 7.81
N TYR A 67 10.70 9.13 7.27
CA TYR A 67 11.40 7.83 7.24
C TYR A 67 12.20 7.60 5.96
N TRP A 68 11.66 7.99 4.81
CA TRP A 68 12.23 7.73 3.48
C TRP A 68 12.98 8.93 2.90
N GLY A 69 13.13 10.03 3.65
CA GLY A 69 13.69 11.30 3.17
C GLY A 69 15.20 11.33 3.03
N GLY A 70 15.98 10.36 3.52
CA GLY A 70 17.44 10.40 3.56
C GLY A 70 18.16 9.19 2.97
N GLY A 71 19.38 9.42 2.47
CA GLY A 71 20.37 8.41 2.08
C GLY A 71 19.87 7.37 1.08
N VAL A 72 20.29 6.12 1.27
CA VAL A 72 19.95 4.97 0.43
C VAL A 72 18.43 4.71 0.42
N ARG A 73 17.74 4.95 1.53
CA ARG A 73 16.28 4.79 1.62
C ARG A 73 15.56 5.71 0.64
N ARG A 74 15.99 6.98 0.57
CA ARG A 74 15.43 7.93 -0.41
C ARG A 74 15.65 7.47 -1.85
N TYR A 75 16.84 6.96 -2.16
CA TYR A 75 17.13 6.42 -3.48
C TYR A 75 16.19 5.25 -3.83
N ILE A 76 16.01 4.28 -2.93
CA ILE A 76 15.10 3.16 -3.12
C ILE A 76 13.68 3.67 -3.33
N ALA A 77 13.17 4.52 -2.43
CA ALA A 77 11.82 5.05 -2.53
C ALA A 77 11.56 5.78 -3.86
N THR A 78 12.43 6.76 -4.21
CA THR A 78 12.15 7.67 -5.33
C THR A 78 12.62 7.13 -6.67
N LYS A 79 13.75 6.43 -6.72
CA LYS A 79 14.36 5.97 -7.98
C LYS A 79 13.99 4.55 -8.38
N MET A 80 13.77 3.68 -7.39
CA MET A 80 13.43 2.27 -7.65
C MET A 80 11.93 2.03 -7.61
N LEU A 81 11.26 2.50 -6.55
CA LEU A 81 9.82 2.32 -6.33
C LEU A 81 8.97 3.45 -6.92
N ARG A 82 9.57 4.59 -7.28
CA ARG A 82 8.87 5.81 -7.72
C ARG A 82 7.82 6.27 -6.70
N ALA A 83 8.14 6.11 -5.41
CA ALA A 83 7.23 6.44 -4.33
C ALA A 83 6.93 7.94 -4.26
N VAL A 84 5.69 8.27 -3.95
CA VAL A 84 5.25 9.62 -3.61
C VAL A 84 5.54 9.87 -2.14
N LEU A 85 6.39 10.87 -1.88
CA LEU A 85 6.74 11.22 -0.50
C LEU A 85 5.74 12.24 0.06
N ILE A 86 5.11 11.91 1.19
CA ILE A 86 4.20 12.81 1.90
C ILE A 86 4.84 13.30 3.19
N ASP A 87 4.64 14.58 3.49
CA ASP A 87 4.98 15.16 4.79
C ASP A 87 3.81 14.97 5.76
N ARG A 88 4.08 14.33 6.89
CA ARG A 88 3.09 14.07 7.94
C ARG A 88 3.26 14.97 9.16
N SER A 89 4.28 15.84 9.14
CA SER A 89 4.68 16.64 10.33
C SER A 89 3.67 17.73 10.67
N ARG A 90 2.73 18.07 9.76
CA ARG A 90 1.81 19.20 9.92
C ARG A 90 2.52 20.51 10.30
N SER A 91 3.78 20.64 9.91
CA SER A 91 4.59 21.83 10.16
C SER A 91 4.02 23.09 9.45
N ASP A 92 3.29 22.89 8.38
CA ASP A 92 2.53 23.94 7.69
C ASP A 92 1.03 23.64 7.81
N PRO A 93 0.25 24.45 8.54
CA PRO A 93 -1.21 24.29 8.67
C PRO A 93 -1.95 24.35 7.34
N ASN A 94 -1.39 25.01 6.32
CA ASN A 94 -1.98 25.17 4.99
C ASN A 94 -1.55 24.06 4.02
N ALA A 95 -0.61 23.23 4.39
CA ALA A 95 -0.18 22.12 3.53
C ALA A 95 -1.25 21.04 3.43
N ASN A 96 -1.66 20.71 2.21
CA ASN A 96 -2.51 19.56 1.97
C ASN A 96 -1.62 18.29 1.87
N PRO A 97 -1.61 17.40 2.88
CA PRO A 97 -0.78 16.21 2.85
C PRO A 97 -1.19 15.22 1.74
N LEU A 98 -2.41 15.33 1.21
CA LEU A 98 -2.88 14.52 0.10
C LEU A 98 -2.55 15.14 -1.27
N GLY A 99 -2.07 16.39 -1.33
CA GLY A 99 -1.77 17.08 -2.59
C GLY A 99 -0.93 16.26 -3.56
N PRO A 100 0.22 15.73 -3.17
CA PRO A 100 1.04 14.91 -4.05
C PRO A 100 0.34 13.63 -4.55
N LEU A 101 -0.57 13.04 -3.77
CA LEU A 101 -1.35 11.87 -4.15
C LEU A 101 -2.40 12.22 -5.20
N ILE A 102 -3.09 13.35 -4.96
CA ILE A 102 -4.09 13.91 -5.86
C ILE A 102 -3.48 14.17 -7.25
N GLU A 103 -2.28 14.75 -7.29
CA GLU A 103 -1.60 15.00 -8.56
C GLU A 103 -1.27 13.70 -9.32
N MET A 104 -0.85 12.64 -8.64
CA MET A 104 -0.64 11.33 -9.28
C MET A 104 -1.95 10.75 -9.83
N LEU A 105 -3.02 10.83 -9.05
CA LEU A 105 -4.33 10.32 -9.50
C LEU A 105 -4.88 11.12 -10.69
N LYS A 106 -4.69 12.44 -10.74
CA LYS A 106 -5.06 13.27 -11.90
C LYS A 106 -4.31 12.89 -13.18
N LEU A 107 -3.09 12.37 -13.06
CA LEU A 107 -2.31 11.84 -14.17
C LEU A 107 -2.76 10.44 -14.63
N GLY A 108 -3.79 9.85 -14.02
CA GLY A 108 -4.24 8.49 -14.29
C GLY A 108 -3.38 7.40 -13.64
N GLU A 109 -2.42 7.79 -12.79
CA GLU A 109 -1.53 6.87 -12.10
C GLU A 109 -2.25 6.22 -10.91
N SER A 110 -1.75 5.06 -10.46
CA SER A 110 -2.29 4.29 -9.34
C SER A 110 -1.45 4.48 -8.06
N LEU A 111 -2.04 4.23 -6.92
CA LEU A 111 -1.37 4.39 -5.62
C LEU A 111 -1.39 3.09 -4.80
N ILE A 112 -0.35 2.92 -3.95
CA ILE A 112 -0.36 1.96 -2.84
C ILE A 112 -0.31 2.79 -1.56
N ILE A 113 -1.34 2.65 -0.72
CA ILE A 113 -1.46 3.41 0.54
C ILE A 113 -1.68 2.47 1.73
N PHE A 114 -1.30 2.95 2.90
CA PHE A 114 -1.57 2.31 4.18
C PHE A 114 -2.45 3.25 5.02
N PRO A 115 -3.78 3.05 5.02
CA PRO A 115 -4.70 4.01 5.64
C PRO A 115 -4.56 4.14 7.15
N GLU A 116 -3.92 3.18 7.82
CA GLU A 116 -3.57 3.28 9.25
C GLU A 116 -2.62 4.45 9.53
N GLY A 117 -1.81 4.85 8.55
CA GLY A 117 -0.83 5.93 8.63
C GLY A 117 0.40 5.62 9.49
N THR A 118 0.39 4.54 10.24
CA THR A 118 1.51 4.02 11.04
C THR A 118 1.49 2.50 11.00
N ARG A 119 2.61 1.87 11.34
CA ARG A 119 2.66 0.40 11.42
C ARG A 119 2.00 -0.09 12.69
N GLY A 120 1.05 -1.00 12.54
CA GLY A 120 0.42 -1.72 13.63
C GLY A 120 1.31 -2.83 14.18
N ALA A 121 1.01 -3.27 15.40
CA ALA A 121 1.64 -4.44 16.03
C ALA A 121 0.85 -5.74 15.78
N SER A 122 -0.37 -5.64 15.28
CA SER A 122 -1.29 -6.74 15.01
C SER A 122 -1.38 -7.06 13.52
N ALA A 123 -1.66 -8.32 13.19
CA ALA A 123 -2.01 -8.75 11.85
C ALA A 123 -3.36 -8.15 11.38
N VAL A 124 -4.25 -7.84 12.34
CA VAL A 124 -5.51 -7.16 12.07
C VAL A 124 -5.24 -5.66 11.96
N PRO A 125 -5.64 -5.00 10.86
CA PRO A 125 -5.41 -3.57 10.68
C PRO A 125 -6.15 -2.74 11.74
N GLY A 126 -5.49 -1.68 12.20
CA GLY A 126 -6.08 -0.66 13.05
C GLY A 126 -7.12 0.19 12.32
N GLN A 127 -7.59 1.26 12.98
CA GLN A 127 -8.53 2.20 12.37
C GLN A 127 -7.91 2.92 11.17
N PHE A 128 -8.72 3.09 10.11
CA PHE A 128 -8.32 3.80 8.91
C PHE A 128 -8.53 5.30 9.09
N LYS A 129 -7.56 6.10 8.64
CA LYS A 129 -7.61 7.56 8.61
C LYS A 129 -8.41 8.07 7.41
N SER A 130 -8.92 9.28 7.52
CA SER A 130 -9.79 9.93 6.54
C SER A 130 -9.19 10.10 5.13
N GLY A 131 -7.88 9.96 4.96
CA GLY A 131 -7.23 10.14 3.67
C GLY A 131 -7.80 9.23 2.57
N LEU A 132 -8.10 7.97 2.88
CA LEU A 132 -8.73 7.05 1.93
C LEU A 132 -10.12 7.54 1.48
N TYR A 133 -10.94 8.01 2.42
CA TYR A 133 -12.26 8.58 2.10
C TYR A 133 -12.16 9.80 1.19
N HIS A 134 -11.26 10.75 1.50
CA HIS A 134 -11.08 11.94 0.67
C HIS A 134 -10.63 11.61 -0.75
N LEU A 135 -9.74 10.62 -0.93
CA LEU A 135 -9.32 10.16 -2.24
C LEU A 135 -10.47 9.46 -2.98
N ALA A 136 -11.27 8.63 -2.29
CA ALA A 136 -12.44 7.96 -2.86
C ALA A 136 -13.50 8.96 -3.34
N THR A 137 -13.74 10.02 -2.55
CA THR A 137 -14.70 11.09 -2.91
C THR A 137 -14.23 11.88 -4.13
N GLN A 138 -12.93 12.18 -4.21
CA GLN A 138 -12.39 13.01 -5.28
C GLN A 138 -12.15 12.25 -6.59
N PHE A 139 -11.95 10.94 -6.51
CA PHE A 139 -11.67 10.07 -7.65
C PHE A 139 -12.62 8.85 -7.66
N PRO A 140 -13.92 9.08 -7.93
CA PRO A 140 -14.94 8.01 -7.88
C PRO A 140 -14.72 6.90 -8.93
N ASP A 141 -14.02 7.21 -10.02
CA ASP A 141 -13.71 6.25 -11.10
C ASP A 141 -12.49 5.37 -10.77
N ALA A 142 -11.67 5.75 -9.80
CA ALA A 142 -10.53 4.95 -9.37
C ALA A 142 -10.98 3.76 -8.53
N GLN A 143 -10.61 2.55 -8.94
CA GLN A 143 -10.95 1.32 -8.20
C GLN A 143 -10.19 1.27 -6.87
N LEU A 144 -10.91 1.16 -5.75
CA LEU A 144 -10.32 0.98 -4.43
C LEU A 144 -10.15 -0.52 -4.15
N VAL A 145 -8.92 -1.02 -4.24
CA VAL A 145 -8.62 -2.45 -4.10
C VAL A 145 -8.07 -2.76 -2.71
N PRO A 146 -8.80 -3.51 -1.86
CA PRO A 146 -8.30 -3.95 -0.58
C PRO A 146 -7.18 -4.97 -0.77
N VAL A 147 -6.12 -4.84 0.02
CA VAL A 147 -4.96 -5.74 -0.02
C VAL A 147 -4.63 -6.21 1.38
N TYR A 148 -4.41 -7.50 1.55
CA TYR A 148 -3.95 -8.07 2.82
C TYR A 148 -2.56 -8.68 2.67
N LEU A 149 -1.68 -8.30 3.60
CA LEU A 149 -0.31 -8.75 3.70
C LEU A 149 -0.20 -9.81 4.79
N GLU A 150 0.02 -11.05 4.38
CA GLU A 150 0.13 -12.21 5.27
C GLU A 150 1.59 -12.49 5.62
N ASN A 151 1.87 -12.71 6.91
CA ASN A 151 3.16 -13.12 7.46
C ASN A 151 4.33 -12.12 7.36
N LEU A 152 4.17 -10.92 6.77
CA LEU A 152 5.28 -9.98 6.63
C LEU A 152 5.84 -9.50 7.97
N HIS A 153 5.01 -9.37 9.00
CA HIS A 153 5.46 -9.02 10.36
C HIS A 153 6.37 -10.10 10.98
N ARG A 154 6.17 -11.38 10.59
CA ARG A 154 7.02 -12.50 11.03
C ARG A 154 8.28 -12.60 10.20
N ALA A 155 8.20 -12.28 8.88
CA ALA A 155 9.35 -12.31 7.98
C ALA A 155 10.41 -11.27 8.35
N LEU A 156 10.01 -10.08 8.84
CA LEU A 156 10.92 -9.06 9.34
C LEU A 156 10.35 -8.42 10.61
N PRO A 157 10.56 -9.04 11.79
CA PRO A 157 10.13 -8.50 13.07
C PRO A 157 10.77 -7.13 13.35
N LYS A 158 10.12 -6.34 14.21
CA LYS A 158 10.64 -5.04 14.64
C LYS A 158 12.01 -5.22 15.28
N GLY A 159 13.03 -4.53 14.73
CA GLY A 159 14.43 -4.61 15.18
C GLY A 159 15.29 -5.65 14.44
N ALA A 160 14.71 -6.54 13.64
CA ALA A 160 15.49 -7.45 12.81
C ALA A 160 16.06 -6.73 11.57
N VAL A 161 17.28 -7.10 11.20
CA VAL A 161 17.98 -6.58 10.00
C VAL A 161 17.88 -7.55 8.83
N LEU A 162 17.81 -8.85 9.13
CA LEU A 162 17.69 -9.90 8.11
C LEU A 162 16.29 -10.51 8.15
N PRO A 163 15.65 -10.68 6.99
CA PRO A 163 14.36 -11.34 6.92
C PRO A 163 14.51 -12.85 7.18
N ILE A 164 13.55 -13.42 7.90
CA ILE A 164 13.43 -14.86 8.06
C ILE A 164 12.79 -15.40 6.77
N PRO A 165 13.39 -16.37 6.08
CA PRO A 165 12.81 -16.96 4.88
C PRO A 165 11.49 -17.63 5.20
N MET A 166 10.38 -17.03 4.74
CA MET A 166 9.04 -17.62 4.86
C MET A 166 8.15 -17.15 3.73
N THR A 167 7.15 -17.96 3.44
CA THR A 167 6.18 -17.61 2.40
C THR A 167 5.27 -16.48 2.89
N CYS A 168 5.38 -15.33 2.25
CA CYS A 168 4.48 -14.21 2.44
C CYS A 168 3.52 -14.14 1.25
N THR A 169 2.25 -13.84 1.54
CA THR A 169 1.23 -13.74 0.50
C THR A 169 0.67 -12.32 0.46
N VAL A 170 0.49 -11.81 -0.75
CA VAL A 170 -0.19 -10.53 -1.01
C VAL A 170 -1.54 -10.84 -1.65
N ARG A 171 -2.63 -10.70 -0.89
CA ARG A 171 -3.98 -11.02 -1.32
C ARG A 171 -4.67 -9.74 -1.79
N PHE A 172 -5.14 -9.73 -3.04
CA PHE A 172 -5.89 -8.64 -3.64
C PHE A 172 -7.38 -9.02 -3.70
N GLY A 173 -8.22 -8.23 -3.05
CA GLY A 173 -9.66 -8.44 -2.99
C GLY A 173 -10.43 -7.80 -4.13
N ALA A 174 -11.76 -7.91 -4.08
CA ALA A 174 -12.65 -7.23 -5.00
C ALA A 174 -12.57 -5.70 -4.80
N PRO A 175 -12.59 -4.91 -5.88
CA PRO A 175 -12.68 -3.47 -5.78
C PRO A 175 -13.94 -3.04 -5.03
N ILE A 176 -13.82 -2.01 -4.21
CA ILE A 176 -14.96 -1.33 -3.59
C ILE A 176 -15.09 0.09 -4.14
N THR A 177 -16.28 0.66 -4.02
CA THR A 177 -16.56 2.06 -4.33
C THR A 177 -17.17 2.74 -3.12
N LEU A 178 -17.07 4.06 -3.03
CA LEU A 178 -17.84 4.84 -2.06
C LEU A 178 -19.30 4.83 -2.49
N ALA A 179 -20.21 4.38 -1.61
CA ALA A 179 -21.63 4.39 -1.91
C ALA A 179 -22.20 5.82 -1.79
N PRO A 180 -23.26 6.15 -2.56
CA PRO A 180 -24.01 7.39 -2.37
C PRO A 180 -24.45 7.50 -0.90
N ASP A 181 -24.32 8.69 -0.33
CA ASP A 181 -24.72 9.01 1.06
C ASP A 181 -24.03 8.20 2.17
N GLU A 182 -22.97 7.45 1.83
CA GLU A 182 -22.19 6.72 2.83
C GLU A 182 -21.35 7.69 3.66
N THR A 183 -21.53 7.65 4.98
CA THR A 183 -20.73 8.50 5.88
C THR A 183 -19.26 8.09 5.85
N LYS A 184 -18.39 9.04 6.14
CA LYS A 184 -16.93 8.79 6.20
C LYS A 184 -16.59 7.63 7.12
N GLU A 185 -17.21 7.59 8.29
CA GLU A 185 -16.97 6.57 9.31
C GLU A 185 -17.43 5.18 8.82
N ALA A 186 -18.61 5.08 8.23
CA ALA A 186 -19.14 3.84 7.68
C ALA A 186 -18.26 3.30 6.55
N PHE A 187 -17.86 4.17 5.62
CA PHE A 187 -16.96 3.80 4.52
C PHE A 187 -15.61 3.29 5.03
N LEU A 188 -14.97 4.00 5.97
CA LEU A 188 -13.66 3.60 6.49
C LEU A 188 -13.71 2.27 7.24
N GLU A 189 -14.77 2.02 8.01
CA GLU A 189 -14.93 0.73 8.70
C GLU A 189 -15.24 -0.40 7.72
N ARG A 190 -16.08 -0.15 6.70
CA ARG A 190 -16.33 -1.12 5.63
C ARG A 190 -15.05 -1.44 4.86
N ALA A 191 -14.28 -0.41 4.45
CA ALA A 191 -13.01 -0.60 3.77
C ALA A 191 -12.01 -1.42 4.63
N ARG A 192 -11.92 -1.12 5.93
CA ARG A 192 -11.13 -1.90 6.87
C ARG A 192 -11.61 -3.35 6.94
N GLY A 193 -12.92 -3.57 7.03
CA GLY A 193 -13.56 -4.89 7.05
C GLY A 193 -13.20 -5.72 5.82
N GLU A 194 -13.13 -5.11 4.63
CA GLU A 194 -12.71 -5.83 3.41
C GLU A 194 -11.26 -6.32 3.47
N VAL A 195 -10.35 -5.53 4.06
CA VAL A 195 -8.97 -6.00 4.30
C VAL A 195 -8.94 -7.15 5.32
N VAL A 196 -9.73 -7.06 6.38
CA VAL A 196 -9.84 -8.13 7.41
C VAL A 196 -10.41 -9.42 6.81
N LYS A 197 -11.42 -9.35 5.95
CA LYS A 197 -11.98 -10.53 5.26
C LYS A 197 -10.91 -11.29 4.45
N LEU A 198 -9.98 -10.58 3.85
CA LEU A 198 -8.87 -11.18 3.11
C LEU A 198 -7.88 -11.93 4.01
N ALA A 199 -7.83 -11.63 5.30
CA ALA A 199 -7.01 -12.39 6.24
C ALA A 199 -7.44 -13.86 6.33
N GLY A 200 -8.71 -14.18 6.01
CA GLY A 200 -9.26 -15.52 6.22
C GLY A 200 -9.34 -15.86 7.71
N ASN A 201 -9.30 -17.15 8.04
CA ASN A 201 -9.29 -17.60 9.43
C ASN A 201 -7.92 -17.37 10.12
N VAL A 202 -7.41 -16.14 10.11
CA VAL A 202 -6.29 -15.78 10.99
C VAL A 202 -6.87 -15.78 12.42
N LYS A 203 -6.59 -16.85 13.17
CA LYS A 203 -6.85 -16.87 14.61
C LYS A 203 -6.12 -15.66 15.21
N ALA A 204 -6.90 -14.81 15.87
CA ALA A 204 -6.43 -13.64 16.61
C ALA A 204 -5.41 -14.04 17.67
#